data_08930aa3cad92db9a973cc25df0f9881
#
_entry.id   08930aa3cad92db9a973cc25df0f9881
#
_cell.length_a   1.000
_cell.length_b   1.000
_cell.length_c   1.000
_cell.angle_alpha   90.00
_cell.angle_beta   90.00
_cell.angle_gamma   90.00
#
_symmetry.space_group_name_H-M   'P 1'
#
loop_
_entity.id
_entity.type
_entity.pdbx_description
1 polymer ?
#
loop_
_entity_poly.entity_id
_entity_poly.type
_entity_poly.pdbx_seq_one_letter_code
_entity_poly.pdbx_strand_id
1 'polypeptide(L)'
;MKIKRLVATIAVFTITAMPLMAAEDDAKAFGQFQEILAAIDDRSFDTIQKAIDKTDMRNRVYSARTLESDVGAVFDGNFWQFIEERFTQTTLPPSGARIKAELVDFAFKDGQGKAAIRFGMPGFQYKYQVFDLRYDGRGRLKLADWFDSSTGQKFSADIAEDLSIMMPTKAATRRVISVQNPTDLQLFQVTEIFKASRDRQPPRFFEIYDQFSDELKREPFVAKQAAQMAYLLQDTDRFLSALEIFVDVYSSDPNYALTMSDYYLTAQEYERSYELLQIFQKNFSVKEGALPAKLSALALAVGKPDDAEKYALEATVDEPGLELGWWSLLRARSSTQNFEGAVEALTYLEDNFSHRLDEAKLRRDKFRGFTDLVASQEFKEWRASRN
;
A
#
# COMPACT_ATOMS: atom_id res chain seq x y z
N MET A 1 54.00 -0.13 -23.65
CA MET A 1 53.46 0.66 -22.52
C MET A 1 52.50 -0.25 -21.75
N LYS A 2 52.85 -0.67 -20.53
CA LYS A 2 52.13 -1.72 -19.79
C LYS A 2 50.99 -1.06 -19.04
N ILE A 3 49.74 -1.35 -19.41
CA ILE A 3 48.54 -0.94 -18.67
C ILE A 3 48.36 -1.92 -17.51
N LYS A 4 48.55 -1.44 -16.29
CA LYS A 4 48.29 -2.18 -15.05
C LYS A 4 46.76 -2.33 -14.90
N ARG A 5 46.30 -3.57 -14.93
CA ARG A 5 44.93 -3.92 -14.51
C ARG A 5 44.82 -3.64 -13.02
N LEU A 6 43.97 -2.69 -12.67
CA LEU A 6 43.52 -2.48 -11.29
C LEU A 6 42.33 -3.45 -11.07
N VAL A 7 42.61 -4.56 -10.41
CA VAL A 7 41.55 -5.47 -9.95
C VAL A 7 41.00 -4.85 -8.68
N ALA A 8 39.86 -4.17 -8.80
CA ALA A 8 39.07 -3.77 -7.64
C ALA A 8 38.30 -4.99 -7.15
N THR A 9 38.74 -5.55 -6.03
CA THR A 9 37.99 -6.57 -5.29
C THR A 9 36.77 -5.88 -4.70
N ILE A 10 35.61 -5.99 -5.36
CA ILE A 10 34.32 -5.58 -4.77
C ILE A 10 33.93 -6.70 -3.79
N ALA A 11 34.11 -6.40 -2.51
CA ALA A 11 33.54 -7.22 -1.46
C ALA A 11 32.00 -7.20 -1.61
N VAL A 12 31.43 -8.38 -1.83
CA VAL A 12 29.97 -8.59 -1.79
C VAL A 12 29.53 -8.33 -0.35
N PHE A 13 29.13 -7.11 -0.07
CA PHE A 13 28.34 -6.80 1.11
C PHE A 13 26.88 -6.96 0.72
N THR A 14 26.27 -8.08 1.11
CA THR A 14 24.84 -8.13 1.38
C THR A 14 24.57 -7.23 2.58
N ILE A 15 24.63 -5.93 2.36
CA ILE A 15 24.14 -4.93 3.28
C ILE A 15 22.73 -4.59 2.78
N THR A 16 21.71 -5.21 3.38
CA THR A 16 20.48 -4.47 3.64
C THR A 16 20.97 -3.12 4.15
N ALA A 17 20.67 -2.04 3.42
CA ALA A 17 21.07 -0.70 3.78
C ALA A 17 20.34 -0.33 5.08
N MET A 18 20.92 -0.73 6.22
CA MET A 18 20.57 -0.17 7.52
C MET A 18 21.19 1.22 7.61
N PRO A 19 20.44 2.26 7.98
CA PRO A 19 21.05 3.51 8.37
C PRO A 19 21.99 3.24 9.55
N LEU A 20 23.25 3.61 9.39
CA LEU A 20 24.27 3.50 10.43
C LEU A 20 23.85 4.35 11.63
N MET A 21 23.98 3.76 12.83
CA MET A 21 23.86 4.36 14.17
C MET A 21 22.44 4.51 14.72
N ALA A 22 21.76 3.41 14.97
CA ALA A 22 20.77 3.37 16.04
C ALA A 22 21.49 3.38 17.41
N ALA A 23 21.02 4.22 18.34
CA ALA A 23 21.39 4.11 19.75
C ALA A 23 20.96 2.72 20.28
N GLU A 24 21.48 2.29 21.44
CA GLU A 24 21.20 0.96 22.02
C GLU A 24 19.68 0.69 22.16
N ASP A 25 18.91 1.74 22.47
CA ASP A 25 17.43 1.70 22.53
C ASP A 25 16.78 1.45 21.17
N ASP A 26 17.36 1.99 20.09
CA ASP A 26 16.85 1.79 18.72
C ASP A 26 17.10 0.36 18.26
N ALA A 27 18.26 -0.21 18.56
CA ALA A 27 18.58 -1.60 18.21
C ALA A 27 17.67 -2.59 18.95
N LYS A 28 17.35 -2.31 20.22
CA LYS A 28 16.42 -3.11 21.01
C LYS A 28 15.00 -3.01 20.46
N ALA A 29 14.53 -1.80 20.14
CA ALA A 29 13.20 -1.59 19.55
C ALA A 29 13.08 -2.29 18.18
N PHE A 30 14.12 -2.20 17.35
CA PHE A 30 14.21 -2.89 16.08
C PHE A 30 14.10 -4.41 16.26
N GLY A 31 14.86 -5.02 17.18
CA GLY A 31 14.79 -6.45 17.47
C GLY A 31 13.39 -6.90 17.88
N GLN A 32 12.73 -6.15 18.76
CA GLN A 32 11.35 -6.43 19.18
C GLN A 32 10.34 -6.24 18.04
N PHE A 33 10.58 -5.29 17.12
CA PHE A 33 9.71 -5.13 15.96
C PHE A 33 9.88 -6.28 14.95
N GLN A 34 11.08 -6.83 14.80
CA GLN A 34 11.30 -8.02 13.96
C GLN A 34 10.51 -9.24 14.47
N GLU A 35 10.34 -9.39 15.80
CA GLU A 35 9.47 -10.44 16.37
C GLU A 35 7.99 -10.20 16.00
N ILE A 36 7.54 -8.94 16.00
CA ILE A 36 6.19 -8.56 15.56
C ILE A 36 6.01 -8.84 14.07
N LEU A 37 6.99 -8.47 13.24
CA LEU A 37 6.98 -8.71 11.80
C LEU A 37 6.90 -10.21 11.48
N ALA A 38 7.71 -11.03 12.16
CA ALA A 38 7.64 -12.48 12.04
C ALA A 38 6.26 -13.03 12.44
N ALA A 39 5.65 -12.47 13.50
CA ALA A 39 4.31 -12.86 13.91
C ALA A 39 3.21 -12.49 12.89
N ILE A 40 3.39 -11.38 12.15
CA ILE A 40 2.52 -11.00 11.03
C ILE A 40 2.63 -12.05 9.91
N ASP A 41 3.85 -12.41 9.51
CA ASP A 41 4.09 -13.42 8.48
C ASP A 41 3.56 -14.81 8.89
N ASP A 42 3.75 -15.19 10.14
CA ASP A 42 3.27 -16.46 10.73
C ASP A 42 1.78 -16.45 11.10
N ARG A 43 1.11 -15.31 10.94
CA ARG A 43 -0.30 -15.11 11.30
C ARG A 43 -0.60 -15.39 12.78
N SER A 44 0.37 -15.10 13.64
CA SER A 44 0.29 -15.36 15.09
C SER A 44 -0.30 -14.17 15.84
N PHE A 45 -1.63 -14.13 15.99
CA PHE A 45 -2.29 -13.03 16.68
C PHE A 45 -1.91 -12.93 18.17
N ASP A 46 -1.63 -14.04 18.84
CA ASP A 46 -1.22 -14.03 20.25
C ASP A 46 0.03 -13.14 20.53
N THR A 47 0.98 -13.14 19.60
CA THR A 47 2.16 -12.27 19.68
C THR A 47 1.81 -10.82 19.41
N ILE A 48 1.00 -10.57 18.39
CA ILE A 48 0.50 -9.22 18.06
C ILE A 48 -0.33 -8.64 19.20
N GLN A 49 -1.21 -9.44 19.81
CA GLN A 49 -2.02 -9.04 20.96
C GLN A 49 -1.15 -8.53 22.14
N LYS A 50 -0.03 -9.20 22.40
CA LYS A 50 0.91 -8.77 23.45
C LYS A 50 1.62 -7.46 23.11
N ALA A 51 1.81 -7.18 21.80
CA ALA A 51 2.42 -5.94 21.33
C ALA A 51 1.44 -4.77 21.34
N ILE A 52 0.12 -4.96 21.25
CA ILE A 52 -0.87 -3.89 21.31
C ILE A 52 -1.05 -3.41 22.76
N ASP A 53 -1.10 -2.08 22.95
CA ASP A 53 -1.52 -1.49 24.23
C ASP A 53 -3.04 -1.38 24.25
N LYS A 54 -3.70 -2.26 25.01
CA LYS A 54 -5.17 -2.32 25.08
C LYS A 54 -5.79 -0.97 25.48
N THR A 55 -5.24 -0.32 26.49
CA THR A 55 -5.81 0.92 27.03
C THR A 55 -5.68 2.06 26.02
N ASP A 56 -4.51 2.18 25.40
CA ASP A 56 -4.28 3.21 24.40
C ASP A 56 -5.12 3.00 23.15
N MET A 57 -5.13 1.79 22.61
CA MET A 57 -5.94 1.45 21.43
C MET A 57 -7.43 1.71 21.67
N ARG A 58 -7.95 1.28 22.82
CA ARG A 58 -9.33 1.58 23.23
C ARG A 58 -9.62 3.08 23.24
N ASN A 59 -8.74 3.86 23.87
CA ASN A 59 -8.91 5.32 23.94
C ASN A 59 -8.88 5.97 22.57
N ARG A 60 -8.03 5.49 21.65
CA ARG A 60 -7.96 5.97 20.26
C ARG A 60 -9.24 5.65 19.49
N VAL A 61 -9.80 4.45 19.63
CA VAL A 61 -11.09 4.09 19.01
C VAL A 61 -12.19 5.04 19.48
N TYR A 62 -12.32 5.31 20.80
CA TYR A 62 -13.30 6.24 21.32
C TYR A 62 -13.04 7.70 20.91
N SER A 63 -11.77 8.08 20.71
CA SER A 63 -11.40 9.42 20.24
C SER A 63 -11.67 9.61 18.76
N ALA A 64 -11.58 8.55 17.96
CA ALA A 64 -11.82 8.60 16.53
C ALA A 64 -13.31 8.87 16.18
N ARG A 65 -14.23 8.31 16.97
CA ARG A 65 -15.67 8.53 16.84
C ARG A 65 -16.39 8.42 18.18
N THR A 66 -17.44 9.22 18.34
CA THR A 66 -18.39 9.06 19.45
C THR A 66 -19.24 7.81 19.21
N LEU A 67 -19.03 6.78 20.00
CA LEU A 67 -19.82 5.55 19.99
C LEU A 67 -21.05 5.69 20.90
N GLU A 68 -22.12 4.98 20.58
CA GLU A 68 -23.25 4.81 21.49
C GLU A 68 -22.84 3.96 22.70
N SER A 69 -23.48 4.19 23.87
CA SER A 69 -23.07 3.55 25.13
C SER A 69 -23.16 2.02 25.10
N ASP A 70 -24.17 1.47 24.42
CA ASP A 70 -24.36 0.05 24.23
C ASP A 70 -23.35 -0.55 23.24
N VAL A 71 -23.06 0.15 22.12
CA VAL A 71 -21.99 -0.22 21.19
C VAL A 71 -20.63 -0.21 21.90
N GLY A 72 -20.36 0.85 22.68
CA GLY A 72 -19.16 0.94 23.50
C GLY A 72 -19.05 -0.20 24.51
N ALA A 73 -20.13 -0.57 25.19
CA ALA A 73 -20.14 -1.69 26.12
C ALA A 73 -19.88 -3.05 25.43
N VAL A 74 -20.45 -3.26 24.26
CA VAL A 74 -20.19 -4.47 23.45
C VAL A 74 -18.72 -4.53 23.01
N PHE A 75 -18.15 -3.39 22.56
CA PHE A 75 -16.75 -3.30 22.20
C PHE A 75 -15.84 -3.62 23.40
N ASP A 76 -16.08 -3.01 24.55
CA ASP A 76 -15.27 -3.22 25.76
C ASP A 76 -15.32 -4.68 26.23
N GLY A 77 -16.48 -5.33 26.13
CA GLY A 77 -16.68 -6.74 26.50
C GLY A 77 -15.99 -7.72 25.54
N ASN A 78 -15.84 -7.35 24.27
CA ASN A 78 -15.28 -8.21 23.21
C ASN A 78 -14.06 -7.60 22.54
N PHE A 79 -13.33 -6.72 23.23
CA PHE A 79 -12.23 -5.91 22.67
C PHE A 79 -11.26 -6.72 21.81
N TRP A 80 -10.72 -7.82 22.33
CA TRP A 80 -9.71 -8.58 21.61
C TRP A 80 -10.29 -9.28 20.37
N GLN A 81 -11.53 -9.73 20.42
CA GLN A 81 -12.19 -10.32 19.26
C GLN A 81 -12.31 -9.30 18.11
N PHE A 82 -12.74 -8.07 18.40
CA PHE A 82 -12.82 -7.01 17.39
C PHE A 82 -11.44 -6.65 16.80
N ILE A 83 -10.43 -6.54 17.67
CA ILE A 83 -9.06 -6.26 17.21
C ILE A 83 -8.55 -7.39 16.31
N GLU A 84 -8.73 -8.65 16.71
CA GLU A 84 -8.28 -9.80 15.94
C GLU A 84 -8.99 -9.93 14.60
N GLU A 85 -10.31 -9.80 14.58
CA GLU A 85 -11.09 -9.86 13.35
C GLU A 85 -10.67 -8.76 12.37
N ARG A 86 -10.55 -7.51 12.84
CA ARG A 86 -10.13 -6.39 11.99
C ARG A 86 -8.68 -6.51 11.56
N PHE A 87 -7.77 -6.89 12.46
CA PHE A 87 -6.37 -7.13 12.14
C PHE A 87 -6.23 -8.23 11.08
N THR A 88 -6.97 -9.33 11.23
CA THR A 88 -6.98 -10.43 10.26
C THR A 88 -7.46 -9.98 8.88
N GLN A 89 -8.49 -9.14 8.84
CA GLN A 89 -9.07 -8.64 7.58
C GLN A 89 -8.18 -7.61 6.88
N THR A 90 -7.49 -6.76 7.64
CA THR A 90 -6.77 -5.61 7.08
C THR A 90 -5.26 -5.80 7.07
N THR A 91 -4.67 -6.53 8.01
CA THR A 91 -3.20 -6.65 8.12
C THR A 91 -2.68 -7.95 7.54
N LEU A 92 -3.39 -9.05 7.80
CA LEU A 92 -2.89 -10.34 7.33
C LEU A 92 -3.22 -10.55 5.85
N PRO A 93 -2.26 -11.08 5.06
CA PRO A 93 -2.54 -11.48 3.68
C PRO A 93 -3.68 -12.51 3.63
N PRO A 94 -4.42 -12.59 2.51
CA PRO A 94 -5.43 -13.64 2.32
C PRO A 94 -4.85 -15.03 2.58
N SER A 95 -5.63 -15.93 3.17
CA SER A 95 -5.16 -17.28 3.46
C SER A 95 -4.77 -18.00 2.17
N GLY A 96 -3.57 -18.59 2.13
CA GLY A 96 -3.00 -19.24 0.95
C GLY A 96 -2.14 -18.35 0.06
N ALA A 97 -2.16 -17.03 0.23
CA ALA A 97 -1.23 -16.13 -0.47
C ALA A 97 0.16 -16.19 0.21
N ARG A 98 1.20 -16.37 -0.61
CA ARG A 98 2.60 -16.26 -0.16
C ARG A 98 3.06 -14.80 -0.21
N ILE A 99 2.35 -13.93 0.47
CA ILE A 99 2.69 -12.52 0.58
C ILE A 99 3.40 -12.34 1.91
N LYS A 100 4.62 -11.81 1.87
CA LYS A 100 5.39 -11.46 3.07
C LYS A 100 5.28 -9.98 3.35
N ALA A 101 5.34 -9.65 4.64
CA ALA A 101 5.51 -8.28 5.09
C ALA A 101 7.01 -7.93 5.00
N GLU A 102 7.33 -6.86 4.29
CA GLU A 102 8.68 -6.34 4.14
C GLU A 102 8.82 -5.07 4.96
N LEU A 103 9.79 -5.03 5.88
CA LEU A 103 10.12 -3.79 6.58
C LEU A 103 10.87 -2.86 5.63
N VAL A 104 10.28 -1.71 5.32
CA VAL A 104 10.83 -0.74 4.38
C VAL A 104 11.39 0.52 5.06
N ASP A 105 10.93 0.82 6.28
CA ASP A 105 11.48 1.93 7.07
C ASP A 105 11.33 1.65 8.56
N PHE A 106 12.28 2.09 9.37
CA PHE A 106 12.24 2.00 10.82
C PHE A 106 12.99 3.18 11.45
N ALA A 107 12.28 3.96 12.24
CA ALA A 107 12.85 5.06 12.99
C ALA A 107 12.30 5.04 14.42
N PHE A 108 13.17 4.96 15.40
CA PHE A 108 12.79 4.94 16.81
C PHE A 108 13.75 5.79 17.63
N LYS A 109 13.22 6.70 18.43
CA LYS A 109 14.04 7.62 19.24
C LYS A 109 13.26 8.07 20.47
N ASP A 110 13.94 8.21 21.60
CA ASP A 110 13.36 8.72 22.85
C ASP A 110 12.10 7.97 23.30
N GLY A 111 12.10 6.63 23.11
CA GLY A 111 11.01 5.75 23.54
C GLY A 111 9.78 5.72 22.62
N GLN A 112 9.84 6.35 21.45
CA GLN A 112 8.77 6.35 20.45
C GLN A 112 9.32 6.32 19.02
N GLY A 113 8.52 5.89 18.07
CA GLY A 113 8.98 5.81 16.69
C GLY A 113 7.91 5.33 15.70
N LYS A 114 8.38 5.00 14.51
CA LYS A 114 7.56 4.44 13.46
C LYS A 114 8.25 3.27 12.77
N ALA A 115 7.45 2.33 12.29
CA ALA A 115 7.91 1.30 11.38
C ALA A 115 6.95 1.22 10.19
N ALA A 116 7.47 1.19 8.99
CA ALA A 116 6.68 1.01 7.79
C ALA A 116 6.92 -0.39 7.22
N ILE A 117 5.84 -1.12 6.97
CA ILE A 117 5.88 -2.39 6.27
C ILE A 117 5.14 -2.28 4.93
N ARG A 118 5.61 -3.04 3.96
CA ARG A 118 5.04 -3.17 2.63
C ARG A 118 4.60 -4.61 2.40
N PHE A 119 3.44 -4.78 1.79
CA PHE A 119 2.98 -6.04 1.23
C PHE A 119 2.91 -5.92 -0.28
N GLY A 120 3.68 -6.74 -0.99
CA GLY A 120 3.60 -6.84 -2.45
C GLY A 120 2.41 -7.72 -2.85
N MET A 121 1.49 -7.20 -3.65
CA MET A 121 0.31 -7.90 -4.13
C MET A 121 0.41 -8.15 -5.64
N PRO A 122 -0.31 -9.13 -6.20
CA PRO A 122 -0.33 -9.34 -7.65
C PRO A 122 -0.73 -8.08 -8.43
N GLY A 123 -0.16 -7.88 -9.62
CA GLY A 123 -0.53 -6.76 -10.49
C GLY A 123 0.11 -5.42 -10.12
N PHE A 124 1.29 -5.43 -9.52
CA PHE A 124 1.99 -4.20 -9.06
C PHE A 124 1.20 -3.37 -8.05
N GLN A 125 0.37 -4.02 -7.27
CA GLN A 125 -0.31 -3.38 -6.16
C GLN A 125 0.52 -3.53 -4.90
N TYR A 126 0.57 -2.46 -4.11
CA TYR A 126 1.27 -2.42 -2.83
C TYR A 126 0.32 -1.93 -1.76
N LYS A 127 0.43 -2.57 -0.61
CA LYS A 127 -0.22 -2.12 0.60
C LYS A 127 0.86 -1.72 1.60
N TYR A 128 0.69 -0.57 2.22
CA TYR A 128 1.58 -0.07 3.25
C TYR A 128 0.86 0.02 4.57
N GLN A 129 1.56 -0.35 5.63
CA GLN A 129 1.14 -0.06 6.99
C GLN A 129 2.26 0.65 7.73
N VAL A 130 1.93 1.78 8.36
CA VAL A 130 2.89 2.58 9.12
C VAL A 130 2.48 2.56 10.57
N PHE A 131 3.21 1.79 11.37
CA PHE A 131 2.98 1.59 12.79
C PHE A 131 3.54 2.74 13.61
N ASP A 132 2.75 3.28 14.53
CA ASP A 132 3.21 4.15 15.60
C ASP A 132 3.69 3.26 16.75
N LEU A 133 4.94 3.41 17.11
CA LEU A 133 5.63 2.59 18.10
C LEU A 133 5.92 3.38 19.38
N ARG A 134 5.88 2.71 20.53
CA ARG A 134 6.34 3.27 21.79
C ARG A 134 6.79 2.20 22.78
N TYR A 135 7.62 2.54 23.74
CA TYR A 135 7.85 1.68 24.89
C TYR A 135 6.75 1.81 25.96
N ASP A 136 6.36 0.69 26.56
CA ASP A 136 5.61 0.70 27.80
C ASP A 136 6.54 1.00 29.01
N GLY A 137 5.95 1.18 30.20
CA GLY A 137 6.72 1.45 31.44
C GLY A 137 7.70 0.32 31.86
N ARG A 138 7.74 -0.80 31.12
CA ARG A 138 8.66 -1.94 31.33
C ARG A 138 9.68 -2.07 30.20
N GLY A 139 9.76 -1.12 29.28
CA GLY A 139 10.67 -1.13 28.14
C GLY A 139 10.33 -2.19 27.09
N ARG A 140 9.05 -2.58 26.96
CA ARG A 140 8.56 -3.46 25.90
C ARG A 140 7.96 -2.61 24.79
N LEU A 141 8.29 -2.93 23.54
CA LEU A 141 7.74 -2.24 22.37
C LEU A 141 6.23 -2.51 22.26
N LYS A 142 5.49 -1.44 22.00
CA LYS A 142 4.04 -1.45 21.80
C LYS A 142 3.67 -0.82 20.48
N LEU A 143 2.70 -1.44 19.81
CA LEU A 143 1.95 -0.85 18.71
C LEU A 143 0.87 0.06 19.30
N ALA A 144 1.03 1.35 19.14
CA ALA A 144 0.07 2.33 19.66
C ALA A 144 -1.13 2.49 18.70
N ASP A 145 -0.84 2.51 17.39
CA ASP A 145 -1.80 2.56 16.29
C ASP A 145 -1.04 2.31 14.98
N TRP A 146 -1.72 2.22 13.85
CA TRP A 146 -1.06 2.24 12.53
C TRP A 146 -1.98 2.78 11.44
N PHE A 147 -1.36 3.46 10.50
CA PHE A 147 -2.00 3.84 9.24
C PHE A 147 -2.05 2.63 8.30
N ASP A 148 -3.15 2.44 7.60
CA ASP A 148 -3.31 1.42 6.56
C ASP A 148 -3.65 2.09 5.23
N SER A 149 -2.77 1.95 4.23
CA SER A 149 -2.96 2.59 2.93
C SER A 149 -4.16 2.05 2.15
N SER A 150 -4.65 0.84 2.46
CA SER A 150 -5.80 0.26 1.77
C SER A 150 -7.14 0.85 2.24
N THR A 151 -7.17 1.39 3.46
CA THR A 151 -8.34 2.06 4.01
C THR A 151 -8.19 3.58 4.04
N GLY A 152 -6.97 4.08 3.84
CA GLY A 152 -6.63 5.50 3.88
C GLY A 152 -6.67 6.11 5.29
N GLN A 153 -6.76 5.30 6.34
CA GLN A 153 -6.92 5.80 7.71
C GLN A 153 -6.17 4.97 8.77
N LYS A 154 -6.22 5.44 10.00
CA LYS A 154 -5.68 4.73 11.17
C LYS A 154 -6.54 3.51 11.50
N PHE A 155 -5.90 2.45 12.00
CA PHE A 155 -6.59 1.22 12.42
C PHE A 155 -7.64 1.47 13.51
N SER A 156 -7.34 2.34 14.46
CA SER A 156 -8.32 2.75 15.48
C SER A 156 -9.56 3.44 14.88
N ALA A 157 -9.37 4.24 13.83
CA ALA A 157 -10.45 4.90 13.12
C ALA A 157 -11.29 3.92 12.30
N ASP A 158 -10.65 2.92 11.67
CA ASP A 158 -11.33 1.84 10.97
C ASP A 158 -12.24 1.05 11.92
N ILE A 159 -11.74 0.70 13.11
CA ILE A 159 -12.55 0.01 14.13
C ILE A 159 -13.73 0.87 14.58
N ALA A 160 -13.50 2.16 14.84
CA ALA A 160 -14.57 3.07 15.25
C ALA A 160 -15.64 3.22 14.15
N GLU A 161 -15.23 3.20 12.88
CA GLU A 161 -16.14 3.21 11.74
C GLU A 161 -16.95 1.92 11.68
N ASP A 162 -16.31 0.75 11.77
CA ASP A 162 -17.00 -0.55 11.79
C ASP A 162 -17.99 -0.67 12.95
N LEU A 163 -17.62 -0.24 14.15
CA LEU A 163 -18.49 -0.24 15.30
C LEU A 163 -19.72 0.67 15.09
N SER A 164 -19.54 1.80 14.42
CA SER A 164 -20.64 2.73 14.13
C SER A 164 -21.71 2.13 13.22
N ILE A 165 -21.34 1.16 12.37
CA ILE A 165 -22.23 0.50 11.41
C ILE A 165 -22.66 -0.91 11.85
N MET A 166 -21.97 -1.50 12.83
CA MET A 166 -22.24 -2.86 13.30
C MET A 166 -23.62 -3.00 13.92
N MET A 167 -24.10 -1.98 14.62
CA MET A 167 -25.45 -1.88 15.15
C MET A 167 -26.16 -0.67 14.53
N PRO A 168 -26.57 -0.74 13.26
CA PRO A 168 -27.09 0.39 12.52
C PRO A 168 -28.48 0.73 13.04
N THR A 169 -28.54 1.61 14.03
CA THR A 169 -29.77 2.29 14.46
C THR A 169 -29.94 3.58 13.66
N LYS A 170 -31.14 4.13 13.58
CA LYS A 170 -31.35 5.46 13.00
C LYS A 170 -30.45 6.52 13.67
N ALA A 171 -30.20 6.40 14.97
CA ALA A 171 -29.39 7.32 15.72
C ALA A 171 -27.88 7.17 15.33
N ALA A 172 -27.37 5.94 15.20
CA ALA A 172 -26.02 5.66 14.74
C ALA A 172 -25.83 6.16 13.31
N THR A 173 -26.74 5.83 12.41
CA THR A 173 -26.73 6.28 11.00
C THR A 173 -26.71 7.81 10.91
N ARG A 174 -27.51 8.51 11.72
CA ARG A 174 -27.56 9.98 11.73
C ARG A 174 -26.22 10.62 12.11
N ARG A 175 -25.37 9.93 12.89
CA ARG A 175 -24.04 10.43 13.27
C ARG A 175 -22.97 10.18 12.22
N VAL A 176 -23.22 9.25 11.31
CA VAL A 176 -22.28 8.87 10.25
C VAL A 176 -22.45 9.73 9.02
N ILE A 177 -23.66 10.20 8.74
CA ILE A 177 -23.97 11.06 7.59
C ILE A 177 -23.97 12.54 7.96
N SER A 178 -23.47 13.37 7.05
CA SER A 178 -23.36 14.83 7.21
C SER A 178 -24.60 15.57 6.69
N VAL A 179 -25.47 14.89 5.94
CA VAL A 179 -26.74 15.47 5.44
C VAL A 179 -27.54 16.10 6.56
N GLN A 180 -27.88 17.37 6.36
CA GLN A 180 -28.66 18.12 7.35
C GLN A 180 -30.15 17.69 7.33
N ASN A 181 -30.66 17.35 8.52
CA ASN A 181 -32.05 16.94 8.69
C ASN A 181 -32.52 15.78 7.78
N PRO A 182 -31.81 14.64 7.78
CA PRO A 182 -32.18 13.51 6.95
C PRO A 182 -33.57 13.00 7.32
N THR A 183 -34.35 12.63 6.31
CA THR A 183 -35.66 12.02 6.51
C THR A 183 -35.52 10.62 7.11
N ASP A 184 -36.60 10.13 7.73
CA ASP A 184 -36.64 8.75 8.24
C ASP A 184 -36.39 7.70 7.15
N LEU A 185 -36.83 7.97 5.92
CA LEU A 185 -36.56 7.09 4.77
C LEU A 185 -35.09 7.07 4.42
N GLN A 186 -34.43 8.23 4.36
CA GLN A 186 -33.00 8.31 4.09
C GLN A 186 -32.17 7.58 5.16
N LEU A 187 -32.51 7.79 6.44
CA LEU A 187 -31.83 7.07 7.53
C LEU A 187 -32.02 5.55 7.42
N PHE A 188 -33.25 5.12 7.08
CA PHE A 188 -33.52 3.69 6.86
C PHE A 188 -32.71 3.14 5.67
N GLN A 189 -32.70 3.82 4.53
CA GLN A 189 -31.98 3.41 3.34
C GLN A 189 -30.46 3.30 3.60
N VAL A 190 -29.86 4.30 4.26
CA VAL A 190 -28.44 4.26 4.64
C VAL A 190 -28.16 3.11 5.62
N THR A 191 -29.05 2.87 6.56
CA THR A 191 -28.94 1.71 7.46
C THR A 191 -28.93 0.39 6.70
N GLU A 192 -29.80 0.24 5.70
CA GLU A 192 -29.87 -0.98 4.88
C GLU A 192 -28.63 -1.18 3.97
N ILE A 193 -28.05 -0.11 3.40
CA ILE A 193 -26.81 -0.27 2.65
C ILE A 193 -25.63 -0.63 3.57
N PHE A 194 -25.60 -0.17 4.82
CA PHE A 194 -24.58 -0.59 5.78
C PHE A 194 -24.67 -2.09 6.05
N LYS A 195 -25.88 -2.63 6.22
CA LYS A 195 -26.09 -4.07 6.36
C LYS A 195 -25.63 -4.83 5.11
N ALA A 196 -26.04 -4.38 3.92
CA ALA A 196 -25.66 -5.00 2.67
C ALA A 196 -24.13 -4.98 2.44
N SER A 197 -23.45 -3.89 2.83
CA SER A 197 -22.01 -3.75 2.76
C SER A 197 -21.31 -4.71 3.72
N ARG A 198 -21.71 -4.73 4.99
CA ARG A 198 -21.19 -5.66 6.02
C ARG A 198 -21.33 -7.11 5.59
N ASP A 199 -22.49 -7.46 5.06
CA ASP A 199 -22.83 -8.83 4.65
C ASP A 199 -22.28 -9.17 3.24
N ARG A 200 -21.49 -8.25 2.62
CA ARG A 200 -20.88 -8.36 1.28
C ARG A 200 -21.89 -8.77 0.22
N GLN A 201 -23.01 -8.05 0.13
CA GLN A 201 -24.09 -8.26 -0.82
C GLN A 201 -24.16 -7.12 -1.86
N PRO A 202 -23.23 -7.04 -2.86
CA PRO A 202 -23.19 -5.94 -3.81
C PRO A 202 -24.51 -5.72 -4.58
N PRO A 203 -25.23 -6.76 -5.07
CA PRO A 203 -26.51 -6.53 -5.74
C PRO A 203 -27.52 -5.81 -4.84
N ARG A 204 -27.66 -6.26 -3.57
CA ARG A 204 -28.57 -5.65 -2.60
C ARG A 204 -28.17 -4.22 -2.25
N PHE A 205 -26.86 -3.98 -2.12
CA PHE A 205 -26.32 -2.63 -1.91
C PHE A 205 -26.78 -1.68 -3.01
N PHE A 206 -26.61 -2.06 -4.28
CA PHE A 206 -26.94 -1.18 -5.41
C PHE A 206 -28.43 -1.03 -5.67
N GLU A 207 -29.27 -2.03 -5.35
CA GLU A 207 -30.73 -1.86 -5.38
C GLU A 207 -31.19 -0.66 -4.52
N ILE A 208 -30.52 -0.40 -3.41
CA ILE A 208 -30.85 0.69 -2.50
C ILE A 208 -30.09 1.97 -2.89
N TYR A 209 -28.77 1.85 -3.18
CA TYR A 209 -27.90 2.97 -3.56
C TYR A 209 -28.41 3.73 -4.80
N ASP A 210 -28.95 3.04 -5.77
CA ASP A 210 -29.49 3.67 -6.99
C ASP A 210 -30.69 4.59 -6.72
N GLN A 211 -31.35 4.45 -5.58
CA GLN A 211 -32.44 5.32 -5.13
C GLN A 211 -31.97 6.55 -4.34
N PHE A 212 -30.68 6.66 -4.06
CA PHE A 212 -30.13 7.78 -3.29
C PHE A 212 -30.11 9.06 -4.11
N SER A 213 -30.33 10.18 -3.42
CA SER A 213 -29.98 11.49 -3.97
C SER A 213 -28.48 11.63 -4.15
N ASP A 214 -28.06 12.55 -5.03
CA ASP A 214 -26.65 12.83 -5.25
C ASP A 214 -25.94 13.28 -3.96
N GLU A 215 -26.62 13.98 -3.06
CA GLU A 215 -26.11 14.37 -1.75
C GLU A 215 -25.77 13.14 -0.89
N LEU A 216 -26.67 12.15 -0.80
CA LEU A 216 -26.41 10.91 -0.06
C LEU A 216 -25.32 10.06 -0.69
N LYS A 217 -25.22 10.01 -2.02
CA LYS A 217 -24.14 9.30 -2.72
C LYS A 217 -22.78 9.89 -2.43
N ARG A 218 -22.69 11.19 -2.14
CA ARG A 218 -21.48 11.92 -1.81
C ARG A 218 -21.14 11.92 -0.32
N GLU A 219 -21.94 11.29 0.51
CA GLU A 219 -21.53 11.06 1.90
C GLU A 219 -20.24 10.21 1.94
N PRO A 220 -19.19 10.64 2.65
CA PRO A 220 -17.88 9.99 2.58
C PRO A 220 -17.93 8.48 2.77
N PHE A 221 -18.64 8.02 3.79
CA PHE A 221 -18.78 6.59 4.03
C PHE A 221 -19.54 5.88 2.89
N VAL A 222 -20.61 6.47 2.37
CA VAL A 222 -21.41 5.89 1.28
C VAL A 222 -20.59 5.78 0.00
N ALA A 223 -19.84 6.83 -0.36
CA ALA A 223 -18.97 6.86 -1.53
C ALA A 223 -17.87 5.77 -1.45
N LYS A 224 -17.22 5.62 -0.27
CA LYS A 224 -16.23 4.58 -0.03
C LYS A 224 -16.82 3.18 -0.20
N GLN A 225 -17.97 2.92 0.41
CA GLN A 225 -18.63 1.62 0.32
C GLN A 225 -19.12 1.32 -1.11
N ALA A 226 -19.61 2.33 -1.84
CA ALA A 226 -20.04 2.16 -3.23
C ALA A 226 -18.89 1.74 -4.13
N ALA A 227 -17.72 2.36 -4.03
CA ALA A 227 -16.54 1.96 -4.79
C ALA A 227 -16.10 0.52 -4.47
N GLN A 228 -16.08 0.14 -3.18
CA GLN A 228 -15.73 -1.22 -2.76
C GLN A 228 -16.74 -2.27 -3.26
N MET A 229 -18.05 -1.99 -3.14
CA MET A 229 -19.09 -2.91 -3.58
C MET A 229 -19.14 -3.05 -5.10
N ALA A 230 -18.88 -1.96 -5.84
CA ALA A 230 -18.80 -2.00 -7.29
C ALA A 230 -17.60 -2.83 -7.79
N TYR A 231 -16.44 -2.70 -7.12
CA TYR A 231 -15.29 -3.55 -7.39
C TYR A 231 -15.61 -5.05 -7.20
N LEU A 232 -16.32 -5.40 -6.13
CA LEU A 232 -16.75 -6.78 -5.87
C LEU A 232 -17.78 -7.30 -6.88
N LEU A 233 -18.61 -6.41 -7.46
CA LEU A 233 -19.61 -6.77 -8.46
C LEU A 233 -18.99 -7.10 -9.82
N GLN A 234 -17.75 -6.66 -10.08
CA GLN A 234 -17.05 -6.80 -11.37
C GLN A 234 -17.80 -6.14 -12.55
N ASP A 235 -18.60 -5.12 -12.28
CA ASP A 235 -19.29 -4.28 -13.26
C ASP A 235 -18.45 -3.01 -13.48
N THR A 236 -17.74 -2.94 -14.63
CA THR A 236 -16.78 -1.88 -14.92
C THR A 236 -17.44 -0.50 -14.97
N ASP A 237 -18.62 -0.36 -15.59
CA ASP A 237 -19.27 0.94 -15.73
C ASP A 237 -19.75 1.47 -14.37
N ARG A 238 -20.32 0.59 -13.56
CA ARG A 238 -20.76 0.91 -12.21
C ARG A 238 -19.57 1.22 -11.31
N PHE A 239 -18.47 0.49 -11.48
CA PHE A 239 -17.24 0.73 -10.75
C PHE A 239 -16.65 2.11 -11.07
N LEU A 240 -16.53 2.48 -12.34
CA LEU A 240 -16.03 3.80 -12.74
C LEU A 240 -16.93 4.92 -12.22
N SER A 241 -18.25 4.77 -12.30
CA SER A 241 -19.20 5.77 -11.78
C SER A 241 -19.08 5.95 -10.25
N ALA A 242 -18.96 4.86 -9.51
CA ALA A 242 -18.77 4.92 -8.05
C ALA A 242 -17.39 5.48 -7.68
N LEU A 243 -16.36 5.15 -8.46
CA LEU A 243 -15.00 5.65 -8.29
C LEU A 243 -14.91 7.17 -8.49
N GLU A 244 -15.60 7.72 -9.49
CA GLU A 244 -15.63 9.17 -9.72
C GLU A 244 -16.19 9.91 -8.50
N ILE A 245 -17.27 9.41 -7.90
CA ILE A 245 -17.84 9.98 -6.68
C ILE A 245 -16.86 9.84 -5.50
N PHE A 246 -16.23 8.68 -5.35
CA PHE A 246 -15.26 8.44 -4.30
C PHE A 246 -14.06 9.39 -4.40
N VAL A 247 -13.51 9.55 -5.60
CA VAL A 247 -12.38 10.47 -5.85
C VAL A 247 -12.78 11.92 -5.58
N ASP A 248 -13.96 12.35 -6.01
CA ASP A 248 -14.44 13.71 -5.76
C ASP A 248 -14.56 14.00 -4.25
N VAL A 249 -15.11 13.05 -3.48
CA VAL A 249 -15.28 13.17 -2.03
C VAL A 249 -13.95 13.17 -1.28
N TYR A 250 -12.98 12.34 -1.70
CA TYR A 250 -11.70 12.16 -1.00
C TYR A 250 -10.52 12.85 -1.68
N SER A 251 -10.73 13.64 -2.73
CA SER A 251 -9.67 14.29 -3.52
C SER A 251 -8.74 15.18 -2.70
N SER A 252 -9.22 15.75 -1.60
CA SER A 252 -8.41 16.58 -0.70
C SER A 252 -7.60 15.79 0.34
N ASP A 253 -7.85 14.48 0.49
CA ASP A 253 -7.15 13.63 1.45
C ASP A 253 -6.12 12.72 0.73
N PRO A 254 -4.82 13.06 0.81
CA PRO A 254 -3.78 12.29 0.14
C PRO A 254 -3.64 10.85 0.65
N ASN A 255 -4.22 10.53 1.81
CA ASN A 255 -4.17 9.18 2.37
C ASN A 255 -4.92 8.16 1.53
N TYR A 256 -5.93 8.59 0.76
CA TYR A 256 -6.69 7.73 -0.15
C TYR A 256 -6.10 7.65 -1.56
N ALA A 257 -5.06 8.44 -1.86
CA ALA A 257 -4.54 8.56 -3.22
C ALA A 257 -3.97 7.24 -3.77
N LEU A 258 -3.35 6.38 -2.93
CA LEU A 258 -2.87 5.06 -3.35
C LEU A 258 -4.04 4.14 -3.74
N THR A 259 -5.06 4.05 -2.90
CA THR A 259 -6.25 3.22 -3.17
C THR A 259 -6.97 3.69 -4.45
N MET A 260 -7.12 5.01 -4.62
CA MET A 260 -7.70 5.58 -5.84
C MET A 260 -6.84 5.28 -7.07
N SER A 261 -5.52 5.40 -6.96
CA SER A 261 -4.58 5.03 -8.03
C SER A 261 -4.73 3.57 -8.43
N ASP A 262 -4.81 2.65 -7.48
CA ASP A 262 -4.96 1.21 -7.74
C ASP A 262 -6.31 0.89 -8.40
N TYR A 263 -7.37 1.59 -8.03
CA TYR A 263 -8.66 1.46 -8.69
C TYR A 263 -8.60 1.93 -10.16
N TYR A 264 -8.02 3.09 -10.43
CA TYR A 264 -7.85 3.57 -11.80
C TYR A 264 -6.90 2.70 -12.63
N LEU A 265 -5.85 2.15 -12.01
CA LEU A 265 -4.99 1.17 -12.67
C LEU A 265 -5.79 -0.08 -13.09
N THR A 266 -6.66 -0.59 -12.23
CA THR A 266 -7.54 -1.74 -12.53
C THR A 266 -8.50 -1.41 -13.66
N ALA A 267 -8.98 -0.17 -13.73
CA ALA A 267 -9.84 0.34 -14.79
C ALA A 267 -9.07 0.72 -16.08
N GLN A 268 -7.74 0.57 -16.11
CA GLN A 268 -6.85 0.95 -17.23
C GLN A 268 -6.81 2.46 -17.52
N GLU A 269 -7.23 3.29 -16.57
CA GLU A 269 -7.18 4.76 -16.62
C GLU A 269 -5.80 5.24 -16.12
N TYR A 270 -4.76 5.00 -16.93
CA TYR A 270 -3.35 5.13 -16.51
C TYR A 270 -2.95 6.56 -16.13
N GLU A 271 -3.46 7.58 -16.83
CA GLU A 271 -3.19 8.99 -16.55
C GLU A 271 -3.65 9.36 -15.14
N ARG A 272 -4.90 9.02 -14.79
CA ARG A 272 -5.47 9.29 -13.46
C ARG A 272 -4.74 8.52 -12.37
N SER A 273 -4.41 7.23 -12.65
CA SER A 273 -3.62 6.42 -11.74
C SER A 273 -2.24 7.04 -11.47
N TYR A 274 -1.56 7.53 -12.51
CA TYR A 274 -0.26 8.17 -12.41
C TYR A 274 -0.30 9.44 -11.54
N GLU A 275 -1.25 10.34 -11.81
CA GLU A 275 -1.41 11.59 -11.04
C GLU A 275 -1.67 11.32 -9.55
N LEU A 276 -2.57 10.39 -9.22
CA LEU A 276 -2.88 10.03 -7.85
C LEU A 276 -1.69 9.38 -7.13
N LEU A 277 -0.95 8.52 -7.82
CA LEU A 277 0.23 7.90 -7.23
C LEU A 277 1.33 8.92 -6.93
N GLN A 278 1.49 9.96 -7.77
CA GLN A 278 2.38 11.09 -7.49
C GLN A 278 1.96 11.86 -6.23
N ILE A 279 0.64 12.08 -6.05
CA ILE A 279 0.10 12.71 -4.83
C ILE A 279 0.44 11.85 -3.60
N PHE A 280 0.24 10.53 -3.69
CA PHE A 280 0.57 9.64 -2.58
C PHE A 280 2.06 9.68 -2.25
N GLN A 281 2.94 9.48 -3.24
CA GLN A 281 4.40 9.50 -3.04
C GLN A 281 4.87 10.80 -2.38
N LYS A 282 4.35 11.94 -2.83
CA LYS A 282 4.72 13.26 -2.26
C LYS A 282 4.37 13.39 -0.78
N ASN A 283 3.29 12.74 -0.33
CA ASN A 283 2.79 12.82 1.05
C ASN A 283 3.23 11.64 1.92
N PHE A 284 3.70 10.56 1.31
CA PHE A 284 4.19 9.37 2.00
C PHE A 284 5.65 9.56 2.38
N SER A 285 5.91 9.72 3.67
CA SER A 285 7.24 10.07 4.19
C SER A 285 8.26 8.93 4.21
N VAL A 286 7.86 7.72 3.79
CA VAL A 286 8.70 6.53 3.77
C VAL A 286 9.50 6.48 2.48
N LYS A 287 10.81 6.28 2.59
CA LYS A 287 11.70 6.08 1.43
C LYS A 287 11.79 4.59 1.13
N GLU A 288 11.32 4.20 -0.04
CA GLU A 288 11.34 2.81 -0.50
C GLU A 288 11.28 2.78 -2.04
N GLY A 289 11.66 1.65 -2.64
CA GLY A 289 11.83 1.58 -4.10
C GLY A 289 10.58 1.21 -4.90
N ALA A 290 9.56 0.61 -4.28
CA ALA A 290 8.43 0.04 -5.02
C ALA A 290 7.47 1.09 -5.57
N LEU A 291 7.21 2.19 -4.83
CA LEU A 291 6.38 3.30 -5.32
C LEU A 291 7.02 4.02 -6.52
N PRO A 292 8.31 4.43 -6.45
CA PRO A 292 8.98 4.99 -7.62
C PRO A 292 9.02 4.00 -8.80
N ALA A 293 9.26 2.70 -8.57
CA ALA A 293 9.22 1.70 -9.64
C ALA A 293 7.83 1.60 -10.29
N LYS A 294 6.75 1.67 -9.50
CA LYS A 294 5.38 1.72 -10.00
C LYS A 294 5.08 3.00 -10.79
N LEU A 295 5.56 4.16 -10.29
CA LEU A 295 5.46 5.44 -10.99
C LEU A 295 6.20 5.41 -12.33
N SER A 296 7.39 4.78 -12.39
CA SER A 296 8.13 4.57 -13.63
C SER A 296 7.30 3.78 -14.65
N ALA A 297 6.67 2.69 -14.23
CA ALA A 297 5.83 1.88 -15.10
C ALA A 297 4.60 2.66 -15.62
N LEU A 298 3.93 3.42 -14.76
CA LEU A 298 2.81 4.28 -15.14
C LEU A 298 3.25 5.42 -16.06
N ALA A 299 4.40 6.05 -15.82
CA ALA A 299 4.96 7.09 -16.66
C ALA A 299 5.21 6.58 -18.10
N LEU A 300 5.71 5.34 -18.25
CA LEU A 300 5.82 4.71 -19.57
C LEU A 300 4.45 4.48 -20.21
N ALA A 301 3.47 4.03 -19.45
CA ALA A 301 2.12 3.79 -19.96
C ALA A 301 1.43 5.06 -20.47
N VAL A 302 1.75 6.22 -19.86
CA VAL A 302 1.21 7.53 -20.26
C VAL A 302 2.14 8.33 -21.20
N GLY A 303 3.17 7.69 -21.75
CA GLY A 303 4.06 8.28 -22.76
C GLY A 303 5.05 9.33 -22.21
N LYS A 304 5.46 9.23 -20.93
CA LYS A 304 6.42 10.11 -20.26
C LYS A 304 7.74 9.38 -19.94
N PRO A 305 8.54 9.00 -20.95
CA PRO A 305 9.72 8.16 -20.73
C PRO A 305 10.81 8.81 -19.88
N ASP A 306 10.98 10.14 -19.92
CA ASP A 306 11.95 10.85 -19.09
C ASP A 306 11.57 10.81 -17.60
N ASP A 307 10.28 10.98 -17.27
CA ASP A 307 9.77 10.80 -15.92
C ASP A 307 9.97 9.33 -15.46
N ALA A 308 9.76 8.39 -16.38
CA ALA A 308 9.96 6.97 -16.09
C ALA A 308 11.41 6.64 -15.69
N GLU A 309 12.40 7.17 -16.40
CA GLU A 309 13.81 6.99 -16.04
C GLU A 309 14.14 7.64 -14.70
N LYS A 310 13.65 8.86 -14.46
CA LYS A 310 13.82 9.56 -13.17
C LYS A 310 13.30 8.71 -12.00
N TYR A 311 12.06 8.22 -12.09
CA TYR A 311 11.50 7.40 -11.01
C TYR A 311 12.19 6.04 -10.88
N ALA A 312 12.61 5.43 -11.98
CA ALA A 312 13.35 4.17 -11.92
C ALA A 312 14.72 4.34 -11.25
N LEU A 313 15.42 5.45 -11.50
CA LEU A 313 16.64 5.78 -10.79
C LEU A 313 16.39 5.99 -9.30
N GLU A 314 15.34 6.71 -8.92
CA GLU A 314 14.94 6.88 -7.52
C GLU A 314 14.70 5.50 -6.87
N ALA A 315 13.97 4.61 -7.52
CA ALA A 315 13.73 3.25 -7.03
C ALA A 315 15.02 2.46 -6.76
N THR A 316 16.01 2.53 -7.66
CA THR A 316 17.28 1.81 -7.50
C THR A 316 18.19 2.43 -6.45
N VAL A 317 18.05 3.72 -6.17
CA VAL A 317 18.80 4.43 -5.12
C VAL A 317 18.19 4.18 -3.75
N ASP A 318 16.88 4.30 -3.63
CA ASP A 318 16.18 4.13 -2.35
C ASP A 318 16.18 2.66 -1.88
N GLU A 319 16.10 1.71 -2.83
CA GLU A 319 16.10 0.28 -2.52
C GLU A 319 16.89 -0.53 -3.56
N PRO A 320 18.23 -0.53 -3.49
CA PRO A 320 19.09 -1.22 -4.48
C PRO A 320 18.83 -2.73 -4.57
N GLY A 321 18.33 -3.35 -3.49
CA GLY A 321 17.96 -4.77 -3.43
C GLY A 321 16.61 -5.10 -4.06
N LEU A 322 15.85 -4.12 -4.51
CA LEU A 322 14.54 -4.33 -5.15
C LEU A 322 14.71 -4.60 -6.64
N GLU A 323 14.54 -5.85 -7.05
CA GLU A 323 14.64 -6.28 -8.44
C GLU A 323 13.76 -5.45 -9.39
N LEU A 324 12.55 -5.10 -8.94
CA LEU A 324 11.59 -4.32 -9.72
C LEU A 324 12.12 -2.95 -10.13
N GLY A 325 12.90 -2.27 -9.26
CA GLY A 325 13.54 -0.99 -9.58
C GLY A 325 14.46 -1.10 -10.79
N TRP A 326 15.26 -2.15 -10.85
CA TRP A 326 16.18 -2.40 -11.96
C TRP A 326 15.48 -2.81 -13.26
N TRP A 327 14.40 -3.57 -13.17
CA TRP A 327 13.55 -3.85 -14.33
C TRP A 327 12.87 -2.58 -14.87
N SER A 328 12.44 -1.69 -13.98
CA SER A 328 11.86 -0.40 -14.35
C SER A 328 12.90 0.49 -15.04
N LEU A 329 14.12 0.53 -14.51
CA LEU A 329 15.24 1.28 -15.11
C LEU A 329 15.59 0.75 -16.49
N LEU A 330 15.69 -0.57 -16.65
CA LEU A 330 15.93 -1.22 -17.94
C LEU A 330 14.86 -0.83 -18.97
N ARG A 331 13.57 -0.86 -18.60
CA ARG A 331 12.47 -0.48 -19.50
C ARG A 331 12.52 1.00 -19.85
N ALA A 332 12.70 1.89 -18.87
CA ALA A 332 12.76 3.32 -19.07
C ALA A 332 13.90 3.70 -20.04
N ARG A 333 15.13 3.23 -19.79
CA ARG A 333 16.30 3.48 -20.64
C ARG A 333 16.17 2.88 -22.03
N SER A 334 15.54 1.71 -22.14
CA SER A 334 15.23 1.13 -23.46
C SER A 334 14.23 1.96 -24.24
N SER A 335 13.27 2.63 -23.57
CA SER A 335 12.28 3.52 -24.20
C SER A 335 12.90 4.81 -24.73
N THR A 336 13.89 5.35 -24.04
CA THR A 336 14.62 6.56 -24.42
C THR A 336 15.79 6.28 -25.37
N GLN A 337 16.00 5.01 -25.75
CA GLN A 337 17.16 4.54 -26.54
C GLN A 337 18.52 4.81 -25.86
N ASN A 338 18.53 4.96 -24.56
CA ASN A 338 19.75 4.99 -23.73
C ASN A 338 20.25 3.54 -23.56
N PHE A 339 20.80 2.95 -24.63
CA PHE A 339 21.18 1.54 -24.63
C PHE A 339 22.39 1.24 -23.77
N GLU A 340 23.33 2.17 -23.64
CA GLU A 340 24.46 2.04 -22.71
C GLU A 340 23.94 1.90 -21.26
N GLY A 341 23.09 2.81 -20.84
CA GLY A 341 22.47 2.74 -19.52
C GLY A 341 21.52 1.53 -19.33
N ALA A 342 20.85 1.08 -20.40
CA ALA A 342 20.04 -0.14 -20.34
C ALA A 342 20.90 -1.40 -20.10
N VAL A 343 22.09 -1.47 -20.73
CA VAL A 343 23.06 -2.53 -20.51
C VAL A 343 23.64 -2.52 -19.09
N GLU A 344 23.82 -1.35 -18.47
CA GLU A 344 24.18 -1.27 -17.04
C GLU A 344 23.11 -1.92 -16.15
N ALA A 345 21.84 -1.63 -16.41
CA ALA A 345 20.71 -2.22 -15.67
C ALA A 345 20.63 -3.74 -15.90
N LEU A 346 20.84 -4.23 -17.13
CA LEU A 346 20.95 -5.66 -17.44
C LEU A 346 22.08 -6.33 -16.66
N THR A 347 23.25 -5.69 -16.63
CA THR A 347 24.42 -6.17 -15.91
C THR A 347 24.09 -6.37 -14.42
N TYR A 348 23.47 -5.36 -13.82
CA TYR A 348 23.07 -5.43 -12.42
C TYR A 348 22.07 -6.54 -12.13
N LEU A 349 21.05 -6.70 -13.01
CA LEU A 349 20.06 -7.78 -12.90
C LEU A 349 20.69 -9.18 -12.98
N GLU A 350 21.64 -9.39 -13.90
CA GLU A 350 22.34 -10.68 -13.99
C GLU A 350 23.23 -10.95 -12.78
N ASP A 351 23.99 -9.94 -12.35
CA ASP A 351 25.01 -10.10 -11.31
C ASP A 351 24.40 -10.23 -9.90
N ASN A 352 23.27 -9.58 -9.62
CA ASN A 352 22.72 -9.51 -8.28
C ASN A 352 21.43 -10.33 -8.07
N PHE A 353 20.67 -10.62 -9.14
CA PHE A 353 19.40 -11.36 -9.03
C PHE A 353 19.43 -12.71 -9.75
N SER A 354 20.61 -13.18 -10.14
CA SER A 354 20.82 -14.49 -10.77
C SER A 354 19.97 -14.71 -12.03
N HIS A 355 19.62 -13.65 -12.74
CA HIS A 355 18.93 -13.74 -14.02
C HIS A 355 19.94 -14.05 -15.13
N ARG A 356 19.58 -14.95 -16.02
CA ARG A 356 20.23 -15.05 -17.31
C ARG A 356 19.34 -14.34 -18.34
N LEU A 357 19.78 -13.15 -18.76
CA LEU A 357 19.03 -12.27 -19.65
C LEU A 357 19.58 -12.38 -21.08
N ASP A 358 19.05 -13.30 -21.86
CA ASP A 358 19.37 -13.45 -23.26
C ASP A 358 18.33 -12.76 -24.17
N GLU A 359 18.67 -12.64 -25.47
CA GLU A 359 17.80 -12.06 -26.48
C GLU A 359 16.40 -12.69 -26.49
N ALA A 360 16.29 -14.01 -26.34
CA ALA A 360 15.03 -14.73 -26.39
C ALA A 360 14.13 -14.36 -25.19
N LYS A 361 14.72 -14.13 -24.03
CA LYS A 361 13.98 -13.72 -22.81
C LYS A 361 13.47 -12.29 -22.96
N LEU A 362 14.31 -11.36 -23.41
CA LEU A 362 13.90 -9.96 -23.62
C LEU A 362 12.82 -9.83 -24.70
N ARG A 363 12.93 -10.56 -25.83
CA ARG A 363 11.90 -10.55 -26.87
C ARG A 363 10.56 -11.14 -26.41
N ARG A 364 10.55 -12.05 -25.43
CA ARG A 364 9.31 -12.61 -24.85
C ARG A 364 8.55 -11.64 -23.95
N ASP A 365 9.21 -10.65 -23.39
CA ASP A 365 8.58 -9.63 -22.50
C ASP A 365 7.55 -8.75 -23.23
N LYS A 366 7.56 -8.74 -24.57
CA LYS A 366 6.66 -7.93 -25.43
C LYS A 366 6.81 -6.41 -25.24
N PHE A 367 7.74 -5.95 -24.44
CA PHE A 367 8.04 -4.54 -24.32
C PHE A 367 8.78 -4.06 -25.56
N ARG A 368 8.19 -3.07 -26.28
CA ARG A 368 8.71 -2.65 -27.59
C ARG A 368 10.17 -2.17 -27.52
N GLY A 369 10.56 -1.46 -26.47
CA GLY A 369 11.92 -0.96 -26.29
C GLY A 369 12.98 -2.06 -26.25
N PHE A 370 12.63 -3.28 -25.83
CA PHE A 370 13.57 -4.41 -25.83
C PHE A 370 13.91 -4.92 -27.23
N THR A 371 13.05 -4.73 -28.20
CA THR A 371 13.36 -5.06 -29.61
C THR A 371 14.50 -4.18 -30.11
N ASP A 372 14.44 -2.88 -29.84
CA ASP A 372 15.46 -1.92 -30.24
C ASP A 372 16.78 -2.13 -29.45
N LEU A 373 16.67 -2.37 -28.14
CA LEU A 373 17.82 -2.69 -27.29
C LEU A 373 18.58 -3.91 -27.80
N VAL A 374 17.90 -5.02 -28.09
CA VAL A 374 18.54 -6.26 -28.59
C VAL A 374 19.18 -6.06 -29.96
N ALA A 375 18.67 -5.15 -30.78
CA ALA A 375 19.25 -4.80 -32.08
C ALA A 375 20.47 -3.88 -31.96
N SER A 376 20.65 -3.20 -30.83
CA SER A 376 21.71 -2.21 -30.58
C SER A 376 23.11 -2.83 -30.58
N GLN A 377 24.12 -1.98 -30.80
CA GLN A 377 25.52 -2.38 -30.73
C GLN A 377 25.95 -2.69 -29.29
N GLU A 378 25.48 -1.88 -28.33
CA GLU A 378 25.78 -1.97 -26.92
C GLU A 378 25.34 -3.33 -26.35
N PHE A 379 24.14 -3.78 -26.69
CA PHE A 379 23.65 -5.10 -26.25
C PHE A 379 24.48 -6.25 -26.85
N LYS A 380 24.86 -6.17 -28.13
CA LYS A 380 25.67 -7.21 -28.80
C LYS A 380 27.05 -7.31 -28.17
N GLU A 381 27.72 -6.18 -27.92
CA GLU A 381 29.03 -6.13 -27.26
C GLU A 381 28.96 -6.65 -25.83
N TRP A 382 27.96 -6.22 -25.08
CA TRP A 382 27.69 -6.72 -23.72
C TRP A 382 27.48 -8.24 -23.73
N ARG A 383 26.67 -8.76 -24.65
CA ARG A 383 26.40 -10.19 -24.72
C ARG A 383 27.65 -10.99 -25.08
N ALA A 384 28.46 -10.49 -26.00
CA ALA A 384 29.73 -11.12 -26.37
C ALA A 384 30.73 -11.16 -25.19
N SER A 385 30.71 -10.17 -24.30
CA SER A 385 31.59 -10.12 -23.12
C SER A 385 31.15 -11.08 -21.99
N ARG A 386 29.92 -11.62 -22.04
CA ARG A 386 29.33 -12.52 -21.05
C ARG A 386 29.34 -14.01 -21.43
N ASN A 387 29.74 -14.33 -22.68
CA ASN A 387 29.96 -15.70 -23.17
C ASN A 387 31.40 -16.09 -22.97
#